data_c7a715add5be3a62cbd96de48ebf1dc2
#
_entry.id   c7a715add5be3a62cbd96de48ebf1dc2
#
_cell.length_a   1.000
_cell.length_b   1.000
_cell.length_c   1.000
_cell.angle_alpha   90.00
_cell.angle_beta   90.00
_cell.angle_gamma   90.00
#
_symmetry.space_group_name_H-M   'P 1'
#
loop_
_entity.id
_entity.type
_entity.pdbx_description
1 polymer ?
#
loop_
_entity_poly.entity_id
_entity_poly.type
_entity_poly.pdbx_seq_one_letter_code
_entity_poly.pdbx_strand_id
1 'polypeptide(L)'
;MNDLWNSIIRKLEGRLDGKELKTWFEPTRQVSFAGDPASPQLVVSVPSGVFAEWISSRHGALLNEASAALGYPNLTIRYAPADGLFAPAPAPPLPPPASRGLLLNPRFTFDTFVVGSSNQFAHAAARAVAESPARTYNPLFLYGGVGLGKTHLMHAIAQEVMSRRPGFRVLYISAERFLNELINALRFEKMQEFKQRYRELDVLLMDDVQFIAGKDSTQEEFFHTFNALHDAQRQIVLTSDALPKEIPTLEERLRSRFEWGLIADIQPPNLEMKVAILRKKAEAEKVEIPNDVALYIAGSVKSNVRELEGRLNRVVAFASLTGKALSVELARETLKDILGTEETRATPSDILKLVAAHYGLRVSDMKAKSNAKPIAFPRQVAMFLCRKLTGLSYPEIGRLFNDKHHSTVMHSVEKIERLAEDDPNFRKVVESFLQRYR
;
A
#
# COMPACT_ATOMS: atom_id res chain seq x y z
N MET A 1 17.24 -37.38 -25.44
CA MET A 1 18.07 -36.23 -25.82
C MET A 1 18.87 -35.81 -24.60
N ASN A 2 20.21 -35.81 -24.72
CA ASN A 2 21.07 -35.42 -23.61
C ASN A 2 20.77 -33.94 -23.25
N ASP A 3 20.35 -33.72 -22.04
CA ASP A 3 20.13 -32.38 -21.51
C ASP A 3 21.48 -31.74 -21.16
N LEU A 4 22.07 -31.06 -22.15
CA LEU A 4 23.38 -30.43 -22.04
C LEU A 4 23.39 -29.38 -20.92
N TRP A 5 22.27 -28.67 -20.73
CA TRP A 5 22.15 -27.66 -19.67
C TRP A 5 22.29 -28.27 -18.27
N ASN A 6 21.60 -29.38 -18.02
CA ASN A 6 21.75 -30.08 -16.75
C ASN A 6 23.16 -30.63 -16.54
N SER A 7 23.84 -31.03 -17.63
CA SER A 7 25.23 -31.47 -17.55
C SER A 7 26.18 -30.33 -17.20
N ILE A 8 25.92 -29.12 -17.71
CA ILE A 8 26.66 -27.89 -17.35
C ILE A 8 26.42 -27.56 -15.88
N ILE A 9 25.15 -27.58 -15.43
CA ILE A 9 24.81 -27.27 -14.01
C ILE A 9 25.51 -28.26 -13.06
N ARG A 10 25.51 -29.55 -13.36
CA ARG A 10 26.24 -30.55 -12.53
C ARG A 10 27.74 -30.26 -12.42
N LYS A 11 28.37 -29.70 -13.45
CA LYS A 11 29.78 -29.28 -13.40
C LYS A 11 30.01 -28.07 -12.52
N LEU A 12 28.95 -27.26 -12.25
CA LEU A 12 28.98 -26.13 -11.34
C LEU A 12 28.68 -26.56 -9.90
N GLU A 13 28.12 -27.73 -9.66
CA GLU A 13 27.94 -28.32 -8.33
C GLU A 13 29.33 -28.47 -7.66
N GLY A 14 29.53 -27.79 -6.55
CA GLY A 14 30.82 -27.73 -5.83
C GLY A 14 31.67 -26.48 -6.11
N ARG A 15 31.31 -25.65 -7.10
CA ARG A 15 31.94 -24.34 -7.36
C ARG A 15 31.03 -23.18 -7.00
N LEU A 16 29.74 -23.42 -6.87
CA LEU A 16 28.72 -22.45 -6.46
C LEU A 16 28.09 -22.86 -5.13
N ASP A 17 27.63 -21.86 -4.36
CA ASP A 17 26.87 -22.11 -3.14
C ASP A 17 25.54 -22.81 -3.48
N GLY A 18 25.16 -23.80 -2.68
CA GLY A 18 23.91 -24.53 -2.86
C GLY A 18 22.65 -23.66 -2.89
N LYS A 19 22.69 -22.49 -2.23
CA LYS A 19 21.62 -21.48 -2.31
C LYS A 19 21.57 -20.80 -3.68
N GLU A 20 22.72 -20.47 -4.26
CA GLU A 20 22.80 -19.86 -5.59
C GLU A 20 22.31 -20.82 -6.67
N LEU A 21 22.71 -22.09 -6.61
CA LEU A 21 22.23 -23.13 -7.51
C LEU A 21 20.72 -23.28 -7.47
N LYS A 22 20.15 -23.38 -6.28
CA LYS A 22 18.72 -23.52 -6.07
C LYS A 22 17.91 -22.30 -6.52
N THR A 23 18.42 -21.09 -6.28
CA THR A 23 17.70 -19.86 -6.59
C THR A 23 17.77 -19.51 -8.07
N TRP A 24 18.92 -19.69 -8.73
CA TRP A 24 19.18 -19.13 -10.05
C TRP A 24 19.22 -20.16 -11.17
N PHE A 25 19.60 -21.42 -10.89
CA PHE A 25 19.76 -22.44 -11.90
C PHE A 25 18.63 -23.48 -11.89
N GLU A 26 18.10 -23.87 -10.74
CA GLU A 26 17.01 -24.85 -10.64
C GLU A 26 15.72 -24.43 -11.39
N PRO A 27 15.34 -23.12 -11.46
CA PRO A 27 14.20 -22.69 -12.25
C PRO A 27 14.44 -22.64 -13.76
N THR A 28 15.63 -22.95 -14.25
CA THR A 28 16.00 -22.86 -15.67
C THR A 28 15.93 -24.22 -16.36
N ARG A 29 15.59 -24.24 -17.66
CA ARG A 29 15.46 -25.49 -18.44
C ARG A 29 16.00 -25.31 -19.85
N GLN A 30 16.63 -26.36 -20.40
CA GLN A 30 17.00 -26.41 -21.80
C GLN A 30 15.75 -26.41 -22.69
N VAL A 31 15.70 -25.49 -23.64
CA VAL A 31 14.63 -25.41 -24.65
C VAL A 31 15.06 -26.10 -25.93
N SER A 32 16.25 -25.78 -26.43
CA SER A 32 16.79 -26.38 -27.64
C SER A 32 18.32 -26.36 -27.62
N PHE A 33 18.91 -27.29 -28.33
CA PHE A 33 20.32 -27.32 -28.63
C PHE A 33 20.46 -27.56 -30.11
N ALA A 34 21.03 -26.63 -30.83
CA ALA A 34 21.19 -26.67 -32.27
C ALA A 34 22.44 -25.89 -32.72
N GLY A 35 22.89 -26.09 -33.92
CA GLY A 35 23.97 -25.34 -34.55
C GLY A 35 25.00 -26.24 -35.21
N ASP A 36 25.85 -25.59 -36.02
CA ASP A 36 27.03 -26.23 -36.62
C ASP A 36 27.97 -26.70 -35.51
N PRO A 37 28.65 -27.83 -35.62
CA PRO A 37 29.70 -28.27 -34.70
C PRO A 37 30.77 -27.21 -34.41
N ALA A 38 30.98 -26.24 -35.34
CA ALA A 38 31.91 -25.13 -35.17
C ALA A 38 31.36 -23.98 -34.29
N SER A 39 30.02 -23.80 -34.18
CA SER A 39 29.39 -22.78 -33.32
C SER A 39 28.04 -23.27 -32.79
N PRO A 40 28.07 -24.16 -31.79
CA PRO A 40 26.85 -24.70 -31.20
C PRO A 40 26.10 -23.66 -30.39
N GLN A 41 24.76 -23.67 -30.45
CA GLN A 41 23.88 -22.78 -29.72
C GLN A 41 22.99 -23.56 -28.77
N LEU A 42 22.95 -23.12 -27.53
CA LEU A 42 22.07 -23.66 -26.49
C LEU A 42 21.05 -22.58 -26.08
N VAL A 43 19.76 -22.87 -26.19
CA VAL A 43 18.71 -22.00 -25.72
C VAL A 43 18.20 -22.54 -24.39
N VAL A 44 18.23 -21.66 -23.37
CA VAL A 44 17.81 -21.96 -22.00
C VAL A 44 16.63 -21.08 -21.63
N SER A 45 15.52 -21.68 -21.21
CA SER A 45 14.39 -20.95 -20.64
C SER A 45 14.74 -20.48 -19.24
N VAL A 46 14.43 -19.20 -18.95
CA VAL A 46 14.62 -18.55 -17.66
C VAL A 46 13.33 -17.86 -17.23
N PRO A 47 13.05 -17.73 -15.92
CA PRO A 47 11.82 -17.09 -15.44
C PRO A 47 11.60 -15.64 -15.89
N SER A 48 12.67 -14.88 -16.08
CA SER A 48 12.59 -13.48 -16.53
C SER A 48 13.90 -13.00 -17.16
N GLY A 49 13.87 -11.83 -17.84
CA GLY A 49 15.09 -11.19 -18.38
C GLY A 49 16.14 -10.87 -17.30
N VAL A 50 15.72 -10.60 -16.08
CA VAL A 50 16.62 -10.36 -14.92
C VAL A 50 17.44 -11.61 -14.61
N PHE A 51 16.86 -12.81 -14.71
CA PHE A 51 17.58 -14.09 -14.56
C PHE A 51 18.64 -14.25 -15.62
N ALA A 52 18.31 -13.93 -16.88
CA ALA A 52 19.25 -14.00 -18.00
C ALA A 52 20.47 -13.10 -17.78
N GLU A 53 20.22 -11.86 -17.41
CA GLU A 53 21.26 -10.84 -17.19
C GLU A 53 22.14 -11.20 -15.98
N TRP A 54 21.53 -11.65 -14.88
CA TRP A 54 22.25 -12.04 -13.67
C TRP A 54 23.14 -13.29 -13.91
N ILE A 55 22.60 -14.33 -14.55
CA ILE A 55 23.35 -15.55 -14.87
C ILE A 55 24.51 -15.23 -15.82
N SER A 56 24.28 -14.45 -16.88
CA SER A 56 25.32 -14.13 -17.86
C SER A 56 26.39 -13.19 -17.29
N SER A 57 26.04 -12.19 -16.49
CA SER A 57 27.02 -11.25 -15.95
C SER A 57 27.85 -11.83 -14.82
N ARG A 58 27.25 -12.66 -13.96
CA ARG A 58 27.94 -13.16 -12.76
C ARG A 58 28.60 -14.52 -12.95
N HIS A 59 28.00 -15.39 -13.78
CA HIS A 59 28.43 -16.75 -13.96
C HIS A 59 28.84 -17.12 -15.41
N GLY A 60 28.84 -16.15 -16.34
CA GLY A 60 29.16 -16.36 -17.74
C GLY A 60 30.52 -17.03 -17.96
N ALA A 61 31.55 -16.61 -17.23
CA ALA A 61 32.89 -17.20 -17.30
C ALA A 61 32.92 -18.68 -16.84
N LEU A 62 32.22 -18.97 -15.73
CA LEU A 62 32.10 -20.33 -15.19
C LEU A 62 31.30 -21.25 -16.12
N LEU A 63 30.26 -20.75 -16.76
CA LEU A 63 29.44 -21.45 -17.73
C LEU A 63 30.25 -21.80 -18.99
N ASN A 64 31.05 -20.84 -19.48
CA ASN A 64 31.94 -21.07 -20.62
C ASN A 64 33.03 -22.14 -20.30
N GLU A 65 33.60 -22.10 -19.10
CA GLU A 65 34.55 -23.08 -18.65
C GLU A 65 33.93 -24.48 -18.52
N ALA A 66 32.71 -24.56 -17.94
CA ALA A 66 31.97 -25.79 -17.79
C ALA A 66 31.55 -26.38 -19.15
N SER A 67 31.16 -25.57 -20.11
CA SER A 67 30.81 -25.96 -21.45
C SER A 67 32.02 -26.47 -22.23
N ALA A 68 33.16 -25.78 -22.12
CA ALA A 68 34.43 -26.23 -22.72
C ALA A 68 34.89 -27.57 -22.17
N ALA A 69 34.75 -27.81 -20.86
CA ALA A 69 35.04 -29.07 -20.21
C ALA A 69 34.15 -30.25 -20.66
N LEU A 70 32.96 -29.94 -21.22
CA LEU A 70 32.04 -30.90 -21.83
C LEU A 70 32.23 -31.07 -23.35
N GLY A 71 33.27 -30.48 -23.94
CA GLY A 71 33.61 -30.58 -25.36
C GLY A 71 32.97 -29.50 -26.23
N TYR A 72 32.43 -28.43 -25.67
CA TYR A 72 31.79 -27.30 -26.38
C TYR A 72 32.47 -25.95 -26.06
N PRO A 73 33.72 -25.74 -26.52
CA PRO A 73 34.49 -24.52 -26.17
C PRO A 73 33.89 -23.22 -26.76
N ASN A 74 33.12 -23.33 -27.85
CA ASN A 74 32.50 -22.18 -28.53
C ASN A 74 30.98 -22.15 -28.38
N LEU A 75 30.46 -22.70 -27.27
CA LEU A 75 29.01 -22.73 -27.01
C LEU A 75 28.46 -21.33 -26.75
N THR A 76 27.50 -20.95 -27.56
CA THR A 76 26.73 -19.72 -27.32
C THR A 76 25.45 -20.05 -26.56
N ILE A 77 25.33 -19.55 -25.32
CA ILE A 77 24.13 -19.73 -24.49
C ILE A 77 23.23 -18.54 -24.70
N ARG A 78 22.01 -18.77 -25.16
CA ARG A 78 20.95 -17.78 -25.28
C ARG A 78 19.90 -18.05 -24.24
N TYR A 79 19.51 -17.01 -23.50
CA TYR A 79 18.46 -17.09 -22.49
C TYR A 79 17.14 -16.59 -23.09
N ALA A 80 16.10 -17.42 -23.04
CA ALA A 80 14.74 -17.08 -23.45
C ALA A 80 13.87 -16.99 -22.20
N PRO A 81 13.33 -15.80 -21.86
CA PRO A 81 12.34 -15.68 -20.79
C PRO A 81 11.14 -16.60 -21.06
N ALA A 82 10.59 -17.22 -20.02
CA ALA A 82 9.49 -18.18 -20.14
C ALA A 82 8.25 -17.60 -20.83
N ASP A 83 8.07 -16.27 -20.73
CA ASP A 83 7.01 -15.51 -21.41
C ASP A 83 7.15 -15.48 -22.95
N GLY A 84 8.28 -15.94 -23.51
CA GLY A 84 8.56 -15.93 -24.95
C GLY A 84 8.37 -17.27 -25.66
N LEU A 85 8.01 -18.37 -24.98
CA LEU A 85 7.91 -19.73 -25.55
C LEU A 85 6.55 -20.07 -26.19
N PHE A 86 5.56 -19.22 -26.01
CA PHE A 86 4.30 -19.30 -26.76
C PHE A 86 4.29 -18.20 -27.80
N ALA A 87 4.71 -18.52 -29.04
CA ALA A 87 4.40 -17.66 -30.16
C ALA A 87 2.88 -17.63 -30.32
N PRO A 88 2.21 -16.50 -30.09
CA PRO A 88 0.79 -16.40 -30.40
C PRO A 88 0.64 -16.45 -31.92
N ALA A 89 -0.44 -17.11 -32.36
CA ALA A 89 -0.96 -16.99 -33.73
C ALA A 89 -0.99 -15.50 -34.15
N PRO A 90 -0.93 -15.16 -35.48
CA PRO A 90 -0.85 -13.77 -35.92
C PRO A 90 -1.94 -12.96 -35.27
N ALA A 91 -1.52 -12.03 -34.41
CA ALA A 91 -2.39 -11.20 -33.60
C ALA A 91 -3.28 -10.35 -34.52
N PRO A 92 -4.55 -10.17 -34.19
CA PRO A 92 -5.36 -9.11 -34.78
C PRO A 92 -4.64 -7.77 -34.59
N PRO A 93 -4.86 -6.77 -35.47
CA PRO A 93 -4.12 -5.51 -35.42
C PRO A 93 -4.17 -4.93 -34.02
N LEU A 94 -3.00 -4.64 -33.47
CA LEU A 94 -2.80 -4.13 -32.12
C LEU A 94 -3.69 -2.90 -31.91
N PRO A 95 -4.51 -2.86 -30.86
CA PRO A 95 -5.14 -1.60 -30.45
C PRO A 95 -4.04 -0.58 -30.15
N PRO A 96 -4.29 0.71 -30.38
CA PRO A 96 -3.30 1.76 -30.25
C PRO A 96 -2.63 1.73 -28.86
N PRO A 97 -1.36 2.16 -28.72
CA PRO A 97 -0.51 1.95 -27.54
C PRO A 97 -1.01 2.55 -26.23
N ALA A 98 -2.20 3.10 -26.20
CA ALA A 98 -2.82 3.80 -25.06
C ALA A 98 -3.26 2.90 -23.88
N SER A 99 -3.30 1.57 -24.01
CA SER A 99 -3.89 0.71 -22.99
C SER A 99 -2.92 -0.21 -22.19
N ARG A 100 -1.62 -0.12 -22.43
CA ARG A 100 -0.63 -0.91 -21.67
C ARG A 100 -0.31 -0.24 -20.33
N GLY A 101 -1.21 -0.31 -19.35
CA GLY A 101 -0.94 0.20 -18.01
C GLY A 101 -2.13 0.38 -17.08
N LEU A 102 -3.33 0.37 -17.60
CA LEU A 102 -4.52 0.60 -16.77
C LEU A 102 -5.09 -0.72 -16.26
N LEU A 103 -4.60 -1.19 -15.12
CA LEU A 103 -5.31 -2.17 -14.30
C LEU A 103 -6.44 -1.43 -13.51
N LEU A 104 -7.44 -0.92 -14.26
CA LEU A 104 -8.61 -0.35 -13.63
C LEU A 104 -9.48 -1.47 -13.06
N ASN A 105 -9.96 -1.28 -11.83
CA ASN A 105 -10.96 -2.16 -11.27
C ASN A 105 -12.34 -1.83 -11.89
N PRO A 106 -12.96 -2.71 -12.67
CA PRO A 106 -14.24 -2.43 -13.33
C PRO A 106 -15.40 -2.20 -12.36
N ARG A 107 -15.25 -2.62 -11.09
CA ARG A 107 -16.23 -2.39 -10.05
C ARG A 107 -16.21 -0.97 -9.47
N PHE A 108 -15.19 -0.18 -9.74
CA PHE A 108 -15.02 1.17 -9.20
C PHE A 108 -15.53 2.21 -10.20
N THR A 109 -16.86 2.37 -10.23
CA THR A 109 -17.55 3.34 -11.08
C THR A 109 -18.25 4.40 -10.22
N PHE A 110 -18.69 5.51 -10.82
CA PHE A 110 -19.53 6.49 -10.12
C PHE A 110 -20.84 5.89 -9.61
N ASP A 111 -21.43 4.93 -10.32
CA ASP A 111 -22.70 4.29 -9.94
C ASP A 111 -22.56 3.37 -8.72
N THR A 112 -21.39 2.79 -8.51
CA THR A 112 -21.09 1.95 -7.35
C THR A 112 -20.58 2.72 -6.15
N PHE A 113 -20.25 4.01 -6.33
CA PHE A 113 -19.80 4.89 -5.26
C PHE A 113 -21.01 5.42 -4.48
N VAL A 114 -21.05 5.19 -3.17
CA VAL A 114 -22.12 5.70 -2.30
C VAL A 114 -21.83 7.14 -1.94
N VAL A 115 -22.75 8.03 -2.30
CA VAL A 115 -22.62 9.48 -2.06
C VAL A 115 -23.39 9.87 -0.80
N GLY A 116 -22.77 10.68 0.04
CA GLY A 116 -23.35 11.27 1.24
C GLY A 116 -22.67 12.56 1.65
N SER A 117 -23.08 13.15 2.77
CA SER A 117 -22.55 14.45 3.26
C SER A 117 -21.03 14.48 3.43
N SER A 118 -20.41 13.33 3.70
CA SER A 118 -18.96 13.20 3.93
C SER A 118 -18.11 13.15 2.66
N ASN A 119 -18.70 13.00 1.46
CA ASN A 119 -17.95 12.86 0.22
C ASN A 119 -18.64 13.46 -1.01
N GLN A 120 -19.80 14.08 -0.87
CA GLN A 120 -20.56 14.64 -1.99
C GLN A 120 -19.78 15.70 -2.78
N PHE A 121 -18.96 16.50 -2.10
CA PHE A 121 -18.14 17.52 -2.75
C PHE A 121 -17.04 16.87 -3.61
N ALA A 122 -16.31 15.92 -3.06
CA ALA A 122 -15.27 15.19 -3.79
C ALA A 122 -15.86 14.39 -4.98
N HIS A 123 -17.05 13.78 -4.78
CA HIS A 123 -17.76 13.07 -5.84
C HIS A 123 -18.18 14.03 -6.97
N ALA A 124 -18.78 15.18 -6.63
CA ALA A 124 -19.22 16.18 -7.62
C ALA A 124 -18.01 16.75 -8.42
N ALA A 125 -16.91 17.05 -7.73
CA ALA A 125 -15.67 17.50 -8.37
C ALA A 125 -15.09 16.44 -9.32
N ALA A 126 -15.05 15.17 -8.88
CA ALA A 126 -14.61 14.05 -9.69
C ALA A 126 -15.46 13.86 -10.95
N ARG A 127 -16.79 13.97 -10.84
CA ARG A 127 -17.69 13.91 -11.99
C ARG A 127 -17.47 15.07 -12.97
N ALA A 128 -17.36 16.30 -12.47
CA ALA A 128 -17.10 17.47 -13.30
C ALA A 128 -15.80 17.33 -14.12
N VAL A 129 -14.74 16.80 -13.48
CA VAL A 129 -13.46 16.51 -14.14
C VAL A 129 -13.61 15.40 -15.19
N ALA A 130 -14.35 14.33 -14.88
CA ALA A 130 -14.58 13.24 -15.83
C ALA A 130 -15.39 13.68 -17.05
N GLU A 131 -16.38 14.56 -16.88
CA GLU A 131 -17.22 15.09 -17.94
C GLU A 131 -16.44 16.10 -18.83
N SER A 132 -15.62 16.95 -18.23
CA SER A 132 -14.90 18.01 -18.91
C SER A 132 -13.44 18.12 -18.45
N PRO A 133 -12.57 17.16 -18.82
CA PRO A 133 -11.17 17.16 -18.40
C PRO A 133 -10.46 18.44 -18.82
N ALA A 134 -9.61 18.96 -17.94
CA ALA A 134 -8.78 20.16 -18.05
C ALA A 134 -9.55 21.51 -18.18
N ARG A 135 -10.88 21.50 -18.10
CA ARG A 135 -11.68 22.71 -18.23
C ARG A 135 -12.19 23.25 -16.88
N THR A 136 -12.48 22.39 -15.93
CA THR A 136 -13.16 22.77 -14.69
C THR A 136 -12.18 22.94 -13.51
N TYR A 137 -11.48 21.88 -13.17
CA TYR A 137 -10.57 21.84 -12.03
C TYR A 137 -9.27 21.12 -12.42
N ASN A 138 -8.16 21.83 -12.46
CA ASN A 138 -6.86 21.27 -12.82
C ASN A 138 -5.71 21.92 -12.04
N PRO A 139 -5.03 21.18 -11.15
CA PRO A 139 -5.30 19.80 -10.77
C PRO A 139 -6.57 19.63 -9.94
N LEU A 140 -7.13 18.42 -9.90
CA LEU A 140 -8.05 17.98 -8.85
C LEU A 140 -7.24 17.20 -7.80
N PHE A 141 -7.25 17.68 -6.56
CA PHE A 141 -6.57 17.03 -5.45
C PHE A 141 -7.59 16.45 -4.46
N LEU A 142 -7.66 15.11 -4.38
CA LEU A 142 -8.57 14.40 -3.46
C LEU A 142 -7.78 13.96 -2.23
N TYR A 143 -8.20 14.38 -1.06
CA TYR A 143 -7.54 13.94 0.17
C TYR A 143 -8.52 13.37 1.20
N GLY A 144 -8.00 12.59 2.12
CA GLY A 144 -8.77 11.96 3.19
C GLY A 144 -8.09 10.71 3.72
N GLY A 145 -8.52 10.23 4.87
CA GLY A 145 -7.93 9.07 5.52
C GLY A 145 -7.85 7.81 4.64
N VAL A 146 -7.09 6.83 5.11
CA VAL A 146 -6.92 5.54 4.43
C VAL A 146 -8.27 4.82 4.30
N GLY A 147 -8.55 4.27 3.10
CA GLY A 147 -9.74 3.44 2.87
C GLY A 147 -11.06 4.19 2.76
N LEU A 148 -11.06 5.50 2.50
CA LEU A 148 -12.29 6.32 2.35
C LEU A 148 -12.85 6.37 0.92
N GLY A 149 -12.17 5.77 -0.07
CA GLY A 149 -12.66 5.69 -1.45
C GLY A 149 -11.95 6.60 -2.44
N LYS A 150 -10.81 7.22 -2.11
CA LYS A 150 -9.98 8.04 -3.04
C LYS A 150 -9.68 7.26 -4.33
N THR A 151 -9.10 6.09 -4.21
CA THR A 151 -8.79 5.19 -5.34
C THR A 151 -10.04 4.82 -6.14
N HIS A 152 -11.19 4.65 -5.49
CA HIS A 152 -12.46 4.37 -6.18
C HIS A 152 -12.83 5.53 -7.11
N LEU A 153 -12.81 6.78 -6.62
CA LEU A 153 -13.08 7.96 -7.45
C LEU A 153 -12.07 8.12 -8.58
N MET A 154 -10.78 7.82 -8.35
CA MET A 154 -9.76 7.83 -9.40
C MET A 154 -10.11 6.87 -10.54
N HIS A 155 -10.47 5.63 -10.21
CA HIS A 155 -10.88 4.65 -11.21
C HIS A 155 -12.20 5.03 -11.91
N ALA A 156 -13.15 5.60 -11.16
CA ALA A 156 -14.40 6.09 -11.74
C ALA A 156 -14.17 7.21 -12.76
N ILE A 157 -13.28 8.19 -12.43
CA ILE A 157 -12.87 9.24 -13.38
C ILE A 157 -12.25 8.61 -14.63
N ALA A 158 -11.29 7.71 -14.45
CA ALA A 158 -10.61 7.08 -15.58
C ALA A 158 -11.58 6.36 -16.53
N GLN A 159 -12.47 5.54 -15.96
CA GLN A 159 -13.45 4.77 -16.74
C GLN A 159 -14.44 5.70 -17.49
N GLU A 160 -14.94 6.71 -16.82
CA GLU A 160 -15.87 7.68 -17.43
C GLU A 160 -15.21 8.49 -18.56
N VAL A 161 -13.96 8.96 -18.35
CA VAL A 161 -13.20 9.65 -19.42
C VAL A 161 -12.98 8.74 -20.61
N MET A 162 -12.54 7.51 -20.38
CA MET A 162 -12.30 6.54 -21.47
C MET A 162 -13.57 6.19 -22.23
N SER A 163 -14.68 6.06 -21.53
CA SER A 163 -16.00 5.78 -22.14
C SER A 163 -16.46 6.94 -23.00
N ARG A 164 -16.35 8.18 -22.51
CA ARG A 164 -16.79 9.38 -23.23
C ARG A 164 -15.85 9.84 -24.34
N ARG A 165 -14.54 9.54 -24.18
CA ARG A 165 -13.47 9.99 -25.07
C ARG A 165 -12.49 8.85 -25.37
N PRO A 166 -12.87 7.88 -26.21
CA PRO A 166 -12.05 6.67 -26.47
C PRO A 166 -10.64 6.95 -27.02
N GLY A 167 -10.41 8.16 -27.58
CA GLY A 167 -9.11 8.57 -28.10
C GLY A 167 -8.16 9.18 -27.06
N PHE A 168 -8.60 9.40 -25.82
CA PHE A 168 -7.76 10.01 -24.79
C PHE A 168 -6.75 9.01 -24.24
N ARG A 169 -5.52 9.49 -24.06
CA ARG A 169 -4.44 8.75 -23.39
C ARG A 169 -4.57 8.99 -21.88
N VAL A 170 -5.25 8.07 -21.20
CA VAL A 170 -5.49 8.12 -19.77
C VAL A 170 -4.48 7.19 -19.08
N LEU A 171 -3.81 7.67 -18.03
CA LEU A 171 -2.93 6.85 -17.18
C LEU A 171 -3.35 6.99 -15.72
N TYR A 172 -3.67 5.85 -15.09
CA TYR A 172 -3.74 5.70 -13.64
C TYR A 172 -2.47 5.03 -13.14
N ILE A 173 -1.82 5.61 -12.14
CA ILE A 173 -0.59 5.08 -11.56
C ILE A 173 -0.47 5.49 -10.09
N SER A 174 0.11 4.63 -9.25
CA SER A 174 0.52 5.05 -7.91
C SER A 174 1.86 5.79 -7.95
N ALA A 175 2.05 6.71 -7.00
CA ALA A 175 3.30 7.45 -6.87
C ALA A 175 4.51 6.52 -6.65
N GLU A 176 4.33 5.41 -5.97
CA GLU A 176 5.37 4.39 -5.80
C GLU A 176 5.77 3.73 -7.13
N ARG A 177 4.79 3.41 -7.97
CA ARG A 177 5.08 2.85 -9.30
C ARG A 177 5.75 3.86 -10.22
N PHE A 178 5.33 5.13 -10.17
CA PHE A 178 5.99 6.22 -10.89
C PHE A 178 7.47 6.32 -10.52
N LEU A 179 7.78 6.28 -9.21
CA LEU A 179 9.15 6.24 -8.69
C LEU A 179 9.94 5.05 -9.25
N ASN A 180 9.37 3.85 -9.22
CA ASN A 180 10.04 2.65 -9.71
C ASN A 180 10.29 2.70 -11.22
N GLU A 181 9.34 3.23 -12.00
CA GLU A 181 9.52 3.44 -13.45
C GLU A 181 10.58 4.51 -13.74
N LEU A 182 10.67 5.58 -12.93
CA LEU A 182 11.72 6.60 -13.05
C LEU A 182 13.10 6.01 -12.74
N ILE A 183 13.25 5.25 -11.65
CA ILE A 183 14.52 4.60 -11.30
C ILE A 183 14.98 3.65 -12.42
N ASN A 184 14.05 2.89 -12.99
CA ASN A 184 14.35 2.00 -14.12
C ASN A 184 14.76 2.79 -15.37
N ALA A 185 14.07 3.89 -15.67
CA ALA A 185 14.41 4.73 -16.81
C ALA A 185 15.80 5.38 -16.66
N LEU A 186 16.18 5.79 -15.45
CA LEU A 186 17.54 6.28 -15.15
C LEU A 186 18.58 5.17 -15.31
N ARG A 187 18.30 3.98 -14.76
CA ARG A 187 19.23 2.84 -14.77
C ARG A 187 19.53 2.31 -16.17
N PHE A 188 18.52 2.34 -17.06
CA PHE A 188 18.63 1.79 -18.40
C PHE A 188 18.75 2.88 -19.49
N GLU A 189 19.07 4.13 -19.11
CA GLU A 189 19.23 5.28 -20.02
C GLU A 189 17.99 5.55 -20.90
N LYS A 190 16.78 5.24 -20.40
CA LYS A 190 15.49 5.39 -21.09
C LYS A 190 14.68 6.61 -20.66
N MET A 191 15.36 7.66 -20.20
CA MET A 191 14.68 8.87 -19.73
C MET A 191 13.84 9.56 -20.80
N GLN A 192 14.24 9.48 -22.07
CA GLN A 192 13.45 10.08 -23.16
C GLN A 192 12.12 9.34 -23.35
N GLU A 193 12.13 8.00 -23.35
CA GLU A 193 10.91 7.18 -23.42
C GLU A 193 9.99 7.45 -22.23
N PHE A 194 10.56 7.55 -21.03
CA PHE A 194 9.84 7.89 -19.81
C PHE A 194 9.16 9.27 -19.94
N LYS A 195 9.92 10.31 -20.29
CA LYS A 195 9.38 11.67 -20.48
C LYS A 195 8.28 11.72 -21.52
N GLN A 196 8.48 11.07 -22.66
CA GLN A 196 7.49 11.01 -23.72
C GLN A 196 6.21 10.35 -23.23
N ARG A 197 6.31 9.20 -22.55
CA ARG A 197 5.16 8.47 -22.03
C ARG A 197 4.29 9.30 -21.10
N TYR A 198 4.91 10.03 -20.17
CA TYR A 198 4.17 10.78 -19.15
C TYR A 198 3.69 12.15 -19.65
N ARG A 199 4.47 12.84 -20.48
CA ARG A 199 4.15 14.21 -20.93
C ARG A 199 3.18 14.27 -22.11
N GLU A 200 2.93 13.14 -22.75
CA GLU A 200 1.96 13.06 -23.86
C GLU A 200 0.56 12.61 -23.44
N LEU A 201 0.31 12.41 -22.15
CA LEU A 201 -1.00 12.01 -21.63
C LEU A 201 -2.03 13.12 -21.80
N ASP A 202 -3.30 12.73 -21.99
CA ASP A 202 -4.44 13.63 -21.92
C ASP A 202 -5.00 13.74 -20.51
N VAL A 203 -4.89 12.64 -19.70
CA VAL A 203 -5.28 12.59 -18.30
C VAL A 203 -4.27 11.77 -17.50
N LEU A 204 -3.67 12.38 -16.48
CA LEU A 204 -2.85 11.72 -15.47
C LEU A 204 -3.62 11.63 -14.16
N LEU A 205 -3.78 10.40 -13.65
CA LEU A 205 -4.32 10.13 -12.34
C LEU A 205 -3.24 9.47 -11.49
N MET A 206 -2.70 10.20 -10.50
CA MET A 206 -1.64 9.70 -9.62
C MET A 206 -2.19 9.49 -8.21
N ASP A 207 -2.16 8.23 -7.77
CA ASP A 207 -2.64 7.83 -6.45
C ASP A 207 -1.51 7.89 -5.42
N ASP A 208 -1.86 8.32 -4.21
CA ASP A 208 -0.99 8.35 -3.03
C ASP A 208 0.30 9.17 -3.23
N VAL A 209 0.16 10.44 -3.68
CA VAL A 209 1.30 11.33 -3.98
C VAL A 209 2.22 11.60 -2.79
N GLN A 210 1.79 11.34 -1.55
CA GLN A 210 2.65 11.46 -0.37
C GLN A 210 3.89 10.56 -0.45
N PHE A 211 3.90 9.49 -1.25
CA PHE A 211 5.05 8.59 -1.40
C PHE A 211 6.21 9.17 -2.22
N ILE A 212 6.02 10.30 -2.94
CA ILE A 212 7.16 11.00 -3.56
C ILE A 212 7.92 11.91 -2.58
N ALA A 213 7.33 12.24 -1.44
CA ALA A 213 7.93 13.11 -0.44
C ALA A 213 9.26 12.54 0.09
N GLY A 214 10.24 13.42 0.32
CA GLY A 214 11.60 13.04 0.74
C GLY A 214 12.45 12.34 -0.33
N LYS A 215 12.04 12.40 -1.61
CA LYS A 215 12.76 11.79 -2.75
C LYS A 215 13.03 12.87 -3.80
N ASP A 216 14.07 13.67 -3.60
CA ASP A 216 14.35 14.90 -4.35
C ASP A 216 14.32 14.70 -5.87
N SER A 217 15.05 13.72 -6.41
CA SER A 217 15.07 13.45 -7.86
C SER A 217 13.70 13.06 -8.41
N THR A 218 12.86 12.39 -7.60
CA THR A 218 11.50 12.03 -8.02
C THR A 218 10.57 13.23 -7.98
N GLN A 219 10.70 14.07 -6.97
CA GLN A 219 9.95 15.32 -6.87
C GLN A 219 10.29 16.26 -8.03
N GLU A 220 11.56 16.36 -8.38
CA GLU A 220 12.02 17.17 -9.52
C GLU A 220 11.44 16.68 -10.85
N GLU A 221 11.56 15.39 -11.20
CA GLU A 221 11.01 14.88 -12.47
C GLU A 221 9.47 14.92 -12.48
N PHE A 222 8.83 14.70 -11.33
CA PHE A 222 7.39 14.86 -11.23
C PHE A 222 6.94 16.32 -11.41
N PHE A 223 7.68 17.28 -10.86
CA PHE A 223 7.44 18.71 -11.09
C PHE A 223 7.51 19.08 -12.57
N HIS A 224 8.51 18.58 -13.29
CA HIS A 224 8.63 18.81 -14.74
C HIS A 224 7.50 18.14 -15.53
N THR A 225 7.10 16.93 -15.14
CA THR A 225 5.97 16.22 -15.73
C THR A 225 4.66 16.95 -15.49
N PHE A 226 4.43 17.41 -14.26
CA PHE A 226 3.26 18.19 -13.89
C PHE A 226 3.14 19.47 -14.74
N ASN A 227 4.23 20.27 -14.82
CA ASN A 227 4.22 21.50 -15.59
C ASN A 227 3.95 21.22 -17.08
N ALA A 228 4.61 20.23 -17.67
CA ALA A 228 4.40 19.87 -19.07
C ALA A 228 2.95 19.52 -19.39
N LEU A 229 2.27 18.77 -18.49
CA LEU A 229 0.86 18.43 -18.64
C LEU A 229 -0.06 19.64 -18.40
N HIS A 230 0.20 20.41 -17.36
CA HIS A 230 -0.60 21.57 -17.01
C HIS A 230 -0.56 22.65 -18.09
N ASP A 231 0.63 22.97 -18.61
CA ASP A 231 0.84 23.97 -19.66
C ASP A 231 0.23 23.52 -21.00
N ALA A 232 0.22 22.20 -21.26
CA ALA A 232 -0.48 21.61 -22.40
C ALA A 232 -2.00 21.47 -22.18
N GLN A 233 -2.55 22.02 -21.09
CA GLN A 233 -3.96 21.90 -20.72
C GLN A 233 -4.44 20.45 -20.65
N ARG A 234 -3.63 19.56 -20.02
CA ARG A 234 -3.98 18.16 -19.77
C ARG A 234 -4.46 18.00 -18.32
N GLN A 235 -5.42 17.11 -18.12
CA GLN A 235 -5.99 16.90 -16.80
C GLN A 235 -5.02 16.17 -15.87
N ILE A 236 -4.88 16.70 -14.65
CA ILE A 236 -4.13 16.06 -13.56
C ILE A 236 -5.11 15.82 -12.42
N VAL A 237 -5.12 14.60 -11.88
CA VAL A 237 -5.86 14.22 -10.67
C VAL A 237 -4.89 13.56 -9.71
N LEU A 238 -4.88 14.01 -8.47
CA LEU A 238 -3.96 13.55 -7.44
C LEU A 238 -4.75 13.08 -6.22
N THR A 239 -4.25 12.06 -5.52
CA THR A 239 -4.78 11.69 -4.21
C THR A 239 -3.70 11.69 -3.14
N SER A 240 -4.11 11.94 -1.90
CA SER A 240 -3.23 11.86 -0.73
C SER A 240 -4.02 11.53 0.54
N ASP A 241 -3.33 11.03 1.55
CA ASP A 241 -3.90 10.83 2.89
C ASP A 241 -3.94 12.13 3.70
N ALA A 242 -3.21 13.19 3.27
CA ALA A 242 -3.09 14.47 3.96
C ALA A 242 -3.18 15.64 2.98
N LEU A 243 -3.44 16.83 3.50
CA LEU A 243 -3.35 18.08 2.72
C LEU A 243 -1.92 18.33 2.22
N PRO A 244 -1.73 18.99 1.05
CA PRO A 244 -0.38 19.26 0.52
C PRO A 244 0.56 19.92 1.53
N LYS A 245 0.05 20.86 2.34
CA LYS A 245 0.81 21.54 3.42
C LYS A 245 1.19 20.64 4.59
N GLU A 246 0.53 19.50 4.75
CA GLU A 246 0.75 18.55 5.85
C GLU A 246 1.64 17.39 5.45
N ILE A 247 1.97 17.25 4.15
CA ILE A 247 2.88 16.22 3.67
C ILE A 247 4.32 16.60 4.06
N PRO A 248 4.96 15.85 4.98
CA PRO A 248 6.33 16.16 5.39
C PRO A 248 7.29 16.03 4.21
N THR A 249 8.32 16.88 4.15
CA THR A 249 9.39 16.84 3.13
C THR A 249 8.91 16.96 1.67
N LEU A 250 7.69 17.45 1.44
CA LEU A 250 7.23 17.83 0.11
C LEU A 250 7.80 19.21 -0.23
N GLU A 251 8.44 19.33 -1.39
CA GLU A 251 8.99 20.58 -1.88
C GLU A 251 7.91 21.66 -2.05
N GLU A 252 8.22 22.89 -1.70
CA GLU A 252 7.30 24.03 -1.75
C GLU A 252 6.75 24.28 -3.16
N ARG A 253 7.58 24.09 -4.19
CA ARG A 253 7.15 24.22 -5.59
C ARG A 253 6.08 23.21 -5.99
N LEU A 254 6.15 21.95 -5.51
CA LEU A 254 5.11 20.94 -5.73
C LEU A 254 3.87 21.22 -4.88
N ARG A 255 4.06 21.63 -3.62
CA ARG A 255 2.96 22.03 -2.75
C ARG A 255 2.11 23.11 -3.40
N SER A 256 2.73 24.18 -3.89
CA SER A 256 2.04 25.25 -4.59
C SER A 256 1.28 24.76 -5.82
N ARG A 257 1.84 23.81 -6.58
CA ARG A 257 1.18 23.21 -7.75
C ARG A 257 -0.03 22.36 -7.37
N PHE A 258 0.04 21.60 -6.27
CA PHE A 258 -1.07 20.78 -5.79
C PHE A 258 -2.23 21.64 -5.26
N GLU A 259 -1.91 22.79 -4.70
CA GLU A 259 -2.88 23.77 -4.15
C GLU A 259 -3.47 24.70 -5.23
N TRP A 260 -2.93 24.72 -6.43
CA TRP A 260 -3.38 25.63 -7.50
C TRP A 260 -4.82 25.35 -7.96
N GLY A 261 -5.21 24.08 -8.02
CA GLY A 261 -6.53 23.67 -8.50
C GLY A 261 -7.59 23.55 -7.41
N LEU A 262 -8.42 22.53 -7.51
CA LEU A 262 -9.44 22.22 -6.51
C LEU A 262 -8.95 21.13 -5.55
N ILE A 263 -9.00 21.44 -4.26
CA ILE A 263 -8.78 20.46 -3.19
C ILE A 263 -10.15 20.01 -2.66
N ALA A 264 -10.41 18.72 -2.67
CA ALA A 264 -11.66 18.14 -2.18
C ALA A 264 -11.38 17.04 -1.15
N ASP A 265 -12.07 17.13 -0.02
CA ASP A 265 -11.92 16.18 1.09
C ASP A 265 -12.91 15.03 1.03
N ILE A 266 -12.48 13.89 1.55
CA ILE A 266 -13.32 12.74 1.80
C ILE A 266 -13.25 12.41 3.29
N GLN A 267 -14.37 12.70 3.99
CA GLN A 267 -14.47 12.48 5.43
C GLN A 267 -14.96 11.05 5.74
N PRO A 268 -14.72 10.55 6.95
CA PRO A 268 -15.27 9.28 7.41
C PRO A 268 -16.80 9.24 7.28
N PRO A 269 -17.37 8.13 6.79
CA PRO A 269 -18.81 7.99 6.64
C PRO A 269 -19.51 7.90 8.00
N ASN A 270 -20.68 8.54 8.13
CA ASN A 270 -21.58 8.34 9.26
C ASN A 270 -22.22 6.94 9.25
N LEU A 271 -22.96 6.59 10.30
CA LEU A 271 -23.58 5.25 10.43
C LEU A 271 -24.51 4.92 9.25
N GLU A 272 -25.34 5.87 8.84
CA GLU A 272 -26.30 5.68 7.74
C GLU A 272 -25.59 5.40 6.43
N MET A 273 -24.55 6.15 6.15
CA MET A 273 -23.73 5.97 4.96
C MET A 273 -22.97 4.64 4.98
N LYS A 274 -22.46 4.19 6.14
CA LYS A 274 -21.86 2.86 6.29
C LYS A 274 -22.84 1.75 5.96
N VAL A 275 -24.09 1.84 6.44
CA VAL A 275 -25.15 0.89 6.12
C VAL A 275 -25.46 0.89 4.62
N ALA A 276 -25.53 2.08 3.99
CA ALA A 276 -25.76 2.20 2.56
C ALA A 276 -24.61 1.56 1.75
N ILE A 277 -23.35 1.76 2.18
CA ILE A 277 -22.18 1.13 1.57
C ILE A 277 -22.26 -0.40 1.67
N LEU A 278 -22.57 -0.93 2.86
CA LEU A 278 -22.72 -2.37 3.07
C LEU A 278 -23.79 -2.98 2.16
N ARG A 279 -24.97 -2.32 2.06
CA ARG A 279 -26.05 -2.78 1.18
C ARG A 279 -25.63 -2.77 -0.29
N LYS A 280 -24.99 -1.67 -0.75
CA LYS A 280 -24.52 -1.57 -2.14
C LYS A 280 -23.47 -2.64 -2.48
N LYS A 281 -22.61 -2.97 -1.52
CA LYS A 281 -21.61 -4.05 -1.68
C LYS A 281 -22.25 -5.43 -1.67
N ALA A 282 -23.19 -5.69 -0.76
CA ALA A 282 -23.94 -6.95 -0.71
C ALA A 282 -24.73 -7.18 -1.99
N GLU A 283 -25.40 -6.14 -2.53
CA GLU A 283 -26.10 -6.19 -3.81
C GLU A 283 -25.17 -6.59 -4.98
N ALA A 284 -23.97 -6.01 -5.03
CA ALA A 284 -22.95 -6.35 -6.03
C ALA A 284 -22.47 -7.81 -5.95
N GLU A 285 -22.50 -8.41 -4.75
CA GLU A 285 -22.18 -9.83 -4.50
C GLU A 285 -23.45 -10.73 -4.57
N LYS A 286 -24.60 -10.16 -4.92
CA LYS A 286 -25.91 -10.84 -4.98
C LYS A 286 -26.33 -11.49 -3.66
N VAL A 287 -25.99 -10.83 -2.55
CA VAL A 287 -26.34 -11.25 -1.19
C VAL A 287 -27.31 -10.26 -0.58
N GLU A 288 -28.41 -10.76 -0.05
CA GLU A 288 -29.36 -9.95 0.72
C GLU A 288 -28.90 -9.87 2.18
N ILE A 289 -28.55 -8.67 2.64
CA ILE A 289 -28.11 -8.44 4.02
C ILE A 289 -29.29 -7.89 4.85
N PRO A 290 -29.68 -8.56 5.97
CA PRO A 290 -30.65 -8.04 6.91
C PRO A 290 -30.21 -6.70 7.52
N ASN A 291 -31.17 -5.82 7.82
CA ASN A 291 -30.89 -4.47 8.29
C ASN A 291 -30.13 -4.43 9.63
N ASP A 292 -30.49 -5.31 10.55
CA ASP A 292 -29.87 -5.47 11.84
C ASP A 292 -28.41 -5.94 11.74
N VAL A 293 -28.12 -6.86 10.81
CA VAL A 293 -26.73 -7.30 10.50
C VAL A 293 -25.93 -6.14 9.92
N ALA A 294 -26.51 -5.38 8.96
CA ALA A 294 -25.84 -4.23 8.38
C ALA A 294 -25.55 -3.16 9.44
N LEU A 295 -26.49 -2.87 10.34
CA LEU A 295 -26.30 -1.94 11.46
C LEU A 295 -25.21 -2.43 12.44
N TYR A 296 -25.20 -3.72 12.77
CA TYR A 296 -24.19 -4.31 13.62
C TYR A 296 -22.78 -4.17 13.04
N ILE A 297 -22.60 -4.54 11.76
CA ILE A 297 -21.32 -4.40 11.08
C ILE A 297 -20.91 -2.92 10.98
N ALA A 298 -21.83 -2.03 10.58
CA ALA A 298 -21.57 -0.58 10.47
C ALA A 298 -21.16 0.05 11.80
N GLY A 299 -21.81 -0.34 12.89
CA GLY A 299 -21.49 0.12 14.25
C GLY A 299 -20.14 -0.38 14.77
N SER A 300 -19.69 -1.52 14.27
CA SER A 300 -18.41 -2.12 14.68
C SER A 300 -17.18 -1.44 14.10
N VAL A 301 -17.29 -0.70 12.99
CA VAL A 301 -16.18 -0.02 12.28
C VAL A 301 -16.19 1.48 12.60
N LYS A 302 -15.05 2.08 12.96
CA LYS A 302 -14.97 3.52 13.27
C LYS A 302 -14.99 4.39 12.01
N SER A 303 -14.05 4.24 11.10
CA SER A 303 -13.87 5.20 10.00
C SER A 303 -13.47 4.62 8.65
N ASN A 304 -13.06 3.36 8.56
CA ASN A 304 -12.41 2.79 7.38
C ASN A 304 -13.39 1.95 6.55
N VAL A 305 -13.66 2.36 5.30
CA VAL A 305 -14.56 1.62 4.40
C VAL A 305 -13.96 0.28 3.96
N ARG A 306 -12.64 0.17 3.80
CA ARG A 306 -11.99 -1.13 3.51
C ARG A 306 -12.23 -2.15 4.62
N GLU A 307 -12.18 -1.69 5.87
CA GLU A 307 -12.48 -2.52 7.02
C GLU A 307 -13.94 -2.94 7.07
N LEU A 308 -14.84 -2.01 6.72
CA LEU A 308 -16.28 -2.28 6.62
C LEU A 308 -16.56 -3.37 5.59
N GLU A 309 -15.96 -3.27 4.39
CA GLU A 309 -16.04 -4.28 3.34
C GLU A 309 -15.41 -5.62 3.78
N GLY A 310 -14.27 -5.57 4.43
CA GLY A 310 -13.61 -6.78 4.94
C GLY A 310 -14.46 -7.55 5.96
N ARG A 311 -15.14 -6.82 6.88
CA ARG A 311 -16.06 -7.44 7.84
C ARG A 311 -17.29 -8.04 7.14
N LEU A 312 -17.88 -7.34 6.18
CA LEU A 312 -18.99 -7.88 5.39
C LEU A 312 -18.58 -9.17 4.68
N ASN A 313 -17.48 -9.13 3.94
CA ASN A 313 -16.99 -10.29 3.18
C ASN A 313 -16.74 -11.50 4.09
N ARG A 314 -16.19 -11.28 5.29
CA ARG A 314 -15.95 -12.36 6.24
C ARG A 314 -17.24 -12.98 6.74
N VAL A 315 -18.25 -12.17 7.07
CA VAL A 315 -19.57 -12.66 7.55
C VAL A 315 -20.31 -13.41 6.43
N VAL A 316 -20.31 -12.87 5.21
CA VAL A 316 -20.93 -13.50 4.04
C VAL A 316 -20.23 -14.82 3.70
N ALA A 317 -18.91 -14.85 3.69
CA ALA A 317 -18.14 -16.08 3.43
C ALA A 317 -18.42 -17.16 4.48
N PHE A 318 -18.47 -16.79 5.77
CA PHE A 318 -18.76 -17.73 6.85
C PHE A 318 -20.20 -18.28 6.74
N ALA A 319 -21.19 -17.44 6.44
CA ALA A 319 -22.57 -17.84 6.21
C ALA A 319 -22.67 -18.87 5.05
N SER A 320 -22.01 -18.55 3.93
CA SER A 320 -21.99 -19.42 2.74
C SER A 320 -21.33 -20.77 3.02
N LEU A 321 -20.18 -20.78 3.70
CA LEU A 321 -19.42 -22.00 4.00
C LEU A 321 -20.12 -22.91 5.02
N THR A 322 -20.89 -22.31 5.97
CA THR A 322 -21.58 -23.07 7.03
C THR A 322 -23.03 -23.39 6.69
N GLY A 323 -23.57 -22.84 5.57
CA GLY A 323 -24.98 -22.99 5.21
C GLY A 323 -25.95 -22.28 6.18
N LYS A 324 -25.44 -21.38 7.03
CA LYS A 324 -26.25 -20.64 8.01
C LYS A 324 -26.82 -19.37 7.38
N ALA A 325 -28.03 -18.98 7.78
CA ALA A 325 -28.60 -17.69 7.41
C ALA A 325 -27.82 -16.52 8.04
N LEU A 326 -27.75 -15.38 7.33
CA LEU A 326 -27.17 -14.16 7.86
C LEU A 326 -27.99 -13.65 9.05
N SER A 327 -27.38 -13.57 10.23
CA SER A 327 -27.97 -13.05 11.46
C SER A 327 -26.96 -12.26 12.28
N VAL A 328 -27.41 -11.47 13.24
CA VAL A 328 -26.56 -10.72 14.15
C VAL A 328 -25.70 -11.66 15.00
N GLU A 329 -26.24 -12.81 15.40
CA GLU A 329 -25.53 -13.83 16.16
C GLU A 329 -24.36 -14.39 15.36
N LEU A 330 -24.61 -14.74 14.08
CA LEU A 330 -23.58 -15.20 13.17
C LEU A 330 -22.49 -14.12 12.96
N ALA A 331 -22.90 -12.88 12.75
CA ALA A 331 -21.97 -11.76 12.58
C ALA A 331 -21.11 -11.55 13.85
N ARG A 332 -21.71 -11.64 15.03
CA ARG A 332 -21.01 -11.54 16.31
C ARG A 332 -20.03 -12.69 16.50
N GLU A 333 -20.43 -13.93 16.23
CA GLU A 333 -19.56 -15.11 16.29
C GLU A 333 -18.36 -14.94 15.36
N THR A 334 -18.61 -14.56 14.09
CA THR A 334 -17.60 -14.44 13.04
C THR A 334 -16.60 -13.31 13.27
N LEU A 335 -17.05 -12.20 13.88
CA LEU A 335 -16.24 -11.01 14.11
C LEU A 335 -15.64 -10.95 15.51
N LYS A 336 -15.94 -11.90 16.38
CA LYS A 336 -15.50 -11.92 17.78
C LYS A 336 -13.99 -11.75 17.93
N ASP A 337 -13.19 -12.46 17.14
CA ASP A 337 -11.73 -12.41 17.21
C ASP A 337 -11.17 -11.05 16.76
N ILE A 338 -11.83 -10.40 15.80
CA ILE A 338 -11.44 -9.08 15.31
C ILE A 338 -11.85 -7.99 16.32
N LEU A 339 -13.07 -8.08 16.83
CA LEU A 339 -13.60 -7.11 17.79
C LEU A 339 -12.95 -7.28 19.17
N GLY A 340 -12.66 -8.51 19.57
CA GLY A 340 -11.96 -8.79 20.84
C GLY A 340 -10.54 -8.24 20.88
N THR A 341 -9.85 -8.15 19.74
CA THR A 341 -8.55 -7.48 19.63
C THR A 341 -8.64 -5.95 19.57
N GLU A 342 -9.79 -5.38 19.18
CA GLU A 342 -10.00 -3.93 19.18
C GLU A 342 -10.57 -3.41 20.51
N GLU A 343 -11.46 -4.15 21.17
CA GLU A 343 -12.00 -3.78 22.49
C GLU A 343 -10.94 -3.84 23.60
N THR A 344 -9.89 -4.63 23.41
CA THR A 344 -8.75 -4.70 24.33
C THR A 344 -7.63 -3.69 24.07
N ARG A 345 -7.70 -2.89 23.00
CA ARG A 345 -6.74 -1.79 22.82
C ARG A 345 -6.98 -0.73 23.90
N ALA A 346 -6.10 -0.72 24.88
CA ALA A 346 -6.08 0.26 25.94
C ALA A 346 -6.14 1.69 25.35
N THR A 347 -7.16 2.47 25.69
CA THR A 347 -7.10 3.90 25.42
C THR A 347 -6.24 4.60 26.46
N PRO A 348 -5.57 5.71 26.14
CA PRO A 348 -4.83 6.48 27.16
C PRO A 348 -5.70 6.87 28.37
N SER A 349 -6.98 7.11 28.16
CA SER A 349 -7.95 7.42 29.22
C SER A 349 -8.16 6.23 30.16
N ASP A 350 -8.26 5.03 29.62
CA ASP A 350 -8.47 3.82 30.41
C ASP A 350 -7.22 3.43 31.19
N ILE A 351 -6.03 3.63 30.58
CA ILE A 351 -4.75 3.45 31.28
C ILE A 351 -4.63 4.42 32.45
N LEU A 352 -4.98 5.69 32.26
CA LEU A 352 -4.96 6.70 33.31
C LEU A 352 -5.91 6.33 34.44
N LYS A 353 -7.14 5.90 34.14
CA LYS A 353 -8.12 5.44 35.14
C LYS A 353 -7.61 4.21 35.92
N LEU A 354 -7.04 3.26 35.21
CA LEU A 354 -6.52 2.03 35.79
C LEU A 354 -5.38 2.30 36.79
N VAL A 355 -4.40 3.10 36.36
CA VAL A 355 -3.25 3.47 37.20
C VAL A 355 -3.70 4.34 38.38
N ALA A 356 -4.59 5.31 38.13
CA ALA A 356 -5.15 6.17 39.19
C ALA A 356 -5.86 5.32 40.26
N ALA A 357 -6.72 4.38 39.84
CA ALA A 357 -7.43 3.48 40.77
C ALA A 357 -6.47 2.62 41.61
N HIS A 358 -5.40 2.08 40.98
CA HIS A 358 -4.43 1.24 41.69
C HIS A 358 -3.64 2.00 42.78
N TYR A 359 -3.31 3.27 42.51
CA TYR A 359 -2.55 4.10 43.45
C TYR A 359 -3.45 4.99 44.33
N GLY A 360 -4.77 4.85 44.27
CA GLY A 360 -5.72 5.64 45.06
C GLY A 360 -5.75 7.12 44.73
N LEU A 361 -5.49 7.50 43.44
CA LEU A 361 -5.43 8.86 42.96
C LEU A 361 -6.63 9.17 42.05
N ARG A 362 -6.89 10.48 41.84
CA ARG A 362 -7.78 10.92 40.76
C ARG A 362 -6.97 11.13 39.49
N VAL A 363 -7.60 10.94 38.35
CA VAL A 363 -6.98 11.20 37.05
C VAL A 363 -6.52 12.66 36.91
N SER A 364 -7.24 13.61 37.52
CA SER A 364 -6.86 15.02 37.61
C SER A 364 -5.51 15.23 38.31
N ASP A 365 -5.25 14.47 39.38
CA ASP A 365 -4.03 14.60 40.17
C ASP A 365 -2.81 14.13 39.35
N MET A 366 -2.98 13.10 38.53
CA MET A 366 -1.93 12.61 37.65
C MET A 366 -1.59 13.61 36.49
N LYS A 367 -2.56 14.44 36.10
CA LYS A 367 -2.35 15.51 35.09
C LYS A 367 -1.85 16.83 35.73
N ALA A 368 -1.89 16.98 37.04
CA ALA A 368 -1.45 18.18 37.74
C ALA A 368 0.06 18.44 37.61
N LYS A 369 0.50 19.68 37.77
CA LYS A 369 1.93 20.08 37.72
C LYS A 369 2.76 19.61 38.93
N SER A 370 2.19 18.84 39.85
CA SER A 370 2.88 18.39 41.05
C SER A 370 4.04 17.42 40.73
N ASN A 371 5.17 17.62 41.40
CA ASN A 371 6.32 16.72 41.36
C ASN A 371 6.47 15.87 42.65
N ALA A 372 5.46 15.91 43.53
CA ALA A 372 5.46 15.08 44.74
C ALA A 372 5.52 13.59 44.36
N LYS A 373 6.42 12.85 45.03
CA LYS A 373 6.71 11.45 44.76
C LYS A 373 5.45 10.55 44.67
N PRO A 374 4.41 10.71 45.51
CA PRO A 374 3.18 9.92 45.45
C PRO A 374 2.36 10.15 44.17
N ILE A 375 2.54 11.27 43.47
CA ILE A 375 1.84 11.63 42.24
C ILE A 375 2.74 11.40 41.01
N ALA A 376 4.02 11.73 41.15
CA ALA A 376 4.97 11.65 40.03
C ALA A 376 5.24 10.21 39.60
N PHE A 377 5.34 9.28 40.55
CA PHE A 377 5.63 7.87 40.24
C PHE A 377 4.46 7.19 39.50
N PRO A 378 3.21 7.24 39.95
CA PRO A 378 2.06 6.72 39.19
C PRO A 378 1.93 7.33 37.80
N ARG A 379 2.23 8.64 37.67
CA ARG A 379 2.27 9.32 36.36
C ARG A 379 3.32 8.71 35.43
N GLN A 380 4.52 8.39 35.93
CA GLN A 380 5.57 7.73 35.15
C GLN A 380 5.15 6.32 34.71
N VAL A 381 4.49 5.56 35.60
CA VAL A 381 3.91 4.25 35.26
C VAL A 381 2.85 4.39 34.16
N ALA A 382 1.98 5.38 34.24
CA ALA A 382 0.97 5.62 33.20
C ALA A 382 1.58 6.01 31.84
N MET A 383 2.64 6.85 31.83
CA MET A 383 3.38 7.19 30.61
C MET A 383 4.01 5.96 29.97
N PHE A 384 4.62 5.08 30.78
CA PHE A 384 5.19 3.82 30.31
C PHE A 384 4.12 2.90 29.69
N LEU A 385 2.99 2.71 30.38
CA LEU A 385 1.89 1.87 29.88
C LEU A 385 1.27 2.45 28.61
N CYS A 386 1.09 3.77 28.52
CA CYS A 386 0.65 4.42 27.30
C CYS A 386 1.61 4.09 26.13
N ARG A 387 2.92 4.18 26.35
CA ARG A 387 3.90 3.86 25.30
C ARG A 387 3.83 2.40 24.85
N LYS A 388 3.70 1.46 25.79
CA LYS A 388 3.69 0.01 25.51
C LYS A 388 2.37 -0.48 24.92
N LEU A 389 1.23 0.08 25.34
CA LEU A 389 -0.10 -0.43 24.96
C LEU A 389 -0.77 0.32 23.79
N THR A 390 -0.43 1.62 23.59
CA THR A 390 -1.12 2.43 22.58
C THR A 390 -0.25 2.77 21.37
N GLY A 391 1.06 2.55 21.44
CA GLY A 391 2.00 2.89 20.37
C GLY A 391 2.21 4.39 20.14
N LEU A 392 1.62 5.28 20.95
CA LEU A 392 1.77 6.73 20.86
C LEU A 392 3.23 7.16 20.95
N SER A 393 3.59 8.22 20.22
CA SER A 393 4.90 8.85 20.30
C SER A 393 5.10 9.59 21.62
N TYR A 394 6.35 9.85 22.01
CA TYR A 394 6.64 10.60 23.24
C TYR A 394 6.02 12.02 23.28
N PRO A 395 6.00 12.78 22.17
CA PRO A 395 5.28 14.05 22.13
C PRO A 395 3.77 13.92 22.35
N GLU A 396 3.12 12.92 21.76
CA GLU A 396 1.68 12.68 21.92
C GLU A 396 1.35 12.30 23.37
N ILE A 397 2.15 11.43 23.99
CA ILE A 397 2.00 11.11 25.42
C ILE A 397 2.20 12.36 26.26
N GLY A 398 3.19 13.22 25.95
CA GLY A 398 3.43 14.48 26.65
C GLY A 398 2.19 15.38 26.70
N ARG A 399 1.47 15.52 25.59
CA ARG A 399 0.21 16.28 25.51
C ARG A 399 -0.87 15.79 26.45
N LEU A 400 -0.97 14.46 26.66
CA LEU A 400 -1.95 13.85 27.56
C LEU A 400 -1.70 14.18 29.04
N PHE A 401 -0.43 14.49 29.38
CA PHE A 401 0.02 14.79 30.74
C PHE A 401 0.37 16.27 30.95
N ASN A 402 -0.51 17.16 30.48
CA ASN A 402 -0.39 18.61 30.63
C ASN A 402 0.86 19.18 29.92
N ASP A 403 1.02 18.84 28.65
CA ASP A 403 2.08 19.31 27.77
C ASP A 403 3.50 19.08 28.31
N LYS A 404 3.73 17.95 28.95
CA LYS A 404 5.08 17.54 29.37
C LYS A 404 5.97 17.37 28.17
N HIS A 405 7.19 17.91 28.26
CA HIS A 405 8.16 17.79 27.20
C HIS A 405 8.48 16.32 26.90
N HIS A 406 8.71 15.99 25.63
CA HIS A 406 8.95 14.60 25.17
C HIS A 406 10.13 13.93 25.89
N SER A 407 11.18 14.69 26.26
CA SER A 407 12.31 14.16 27.03
C SER A 407 11.91 13.71 28.43
N THR A 408 10.97 14.42 29.07
CA THR A 408 10.43 14.00 30.39
C THR A 408 9.67 12.68 30.27
N VAL A 409 8.91 12.48 29.19
CA VAL A 409 8.21 11.23 28.94
C VAL A 409 9.19 10.10 28.66
N MET A 410 10.20 10.34 27.84
CA MET A 410 11.26 9.38 27.51
C MET A 410 11.99 8.89 28.76
N HIS A 411 12.49 9.82 29.59
CA HIS A 411 13.14 9.47 30.89
C HIS A 411 12.19 8.74 31.84
N SER A 412 10.89 9.07 31.83
CA SER A 412 9.91 8.38 32.66
C SER A 412 9.72 6.93 32.22
N VAL A 413 9.64 6.69 30.91
CA VAL A 413 9.53 5.35 30.32
C VAL A 413 10.76 4.51 30.63
N GLU A 414 11.97 5.02 30.37
CA GLU A 414 13.24 4.34 30.66
C GLU A 414 13.39 3.99 32.15
N LYS A 415 13.02 4.93 33.02
CA LYS A 415 13.08 4.72 34.49
C LYS A 415 12.17 3.58 34.94
N ILE A 416 10.93 3.53 34.46
CA ILE A 416 9.97 2.48 34.82
C ILE A 416 10.39 1.12 34.21
N GLU A 417 10.96 1.13 33.03
CA GLU A 417 11.48 -0.06 32.37
C GLU A 417 12.61 -0.69 33.19
N ARG A 418 13.63 0.09 33.59
CA ARG A 418 14.71 -0.35 34.46
C ARG A 418 14.21 -0.85 35.82
N LEU A 419 13.27 -0.11 36.44
CA LEU A 419 12.72 -0.52 37.72
C LEU A 419 11.98 -1.85 37.63
N ALA A 420 11.29 -2.12 36.53
CA ALA A 420 10.63 -3.40 36.30
C ALA A 420 11.63 -4.54 36.02
N GLU A 421 12.85 -4.21 35.52
CA GLU A 421 13.95 -5.19 35.39
C GLU A 421 14.58 -5.51 36.73
N ASP A 422 14.78 -4.51 37.59
CA ASP A 422 15.50 -4.63 38.87
C ASP A 422 14.64 -5.15 40.01
N ASP A 423 13.30 -4.87 40.04
CA ASP A 423 12.39 -5.27 41.10
C ASP A 423 11.35 -6.27 40.62
N PRO A 424 11.48 -7.57 40.99
CA PRO A 424 10.53 -8.61 40.61
C PRO A 424 9.08 -8.37 41.13
N ASN A 425 8.90 -7.67 42.25
CA ASN A 425 7.55 -7.36 42.76
C ASN A 425 6.90 -6.26 41.94
N PHE A 426 7.64 -5.23 41.59
CA PHE A 426 7.15 -4.18 40.70
C PHE A 426 6.89 -4.72 39.31
N ARG A 427 7.73 -5.61 38.76
CA ARG A 427 7.48 -6.32 37.50
C ARG A 427 6.12 -6.99 37.48
N LYS A 428 5.74 -7.74 38.53
CA LYS A 428 4.42 -8.37 38.62
C LYS A 428 3.27 -7.36 38.56
N VAL A 429 3.43 -6.18 39.15
CA VAL A 429 2.45 -5.11 39.10
C VAL A 429 2.31 -4.59 37.65
N VAL A 430 3.43 -4.32 36.97
CA VAL A 430 3.43 -3.89 35.58
C VAL A 430 2.83 -4.94 34.66
N GLU A 431 3.18 -6.22 34.87
CA GLU A 431 2.62 -7.34 34.09
C GLU A 431 1.10 -7.49 34.31
N SER A 432 0.61 -7.27 35.51
CA SER A 432 -0.83 -7.30 35.79
C SER A 432 -1.61 -6.21 35.02
N PHE A 433 -1.00 -5.03 34.85
CA PHE A 433 -1.57 -3.98 34.03
C PHE A 433 -1.54 -4.34 32.54
N LEU A 434 -0.45 -4.92 32.05
CA LEU A 434 -0.31 -5.32 30.66
C LEU A 434 -1.23 -6.48 30.28
N GLN A 435 -1.42 -7.46 31.18
CA GLN A 435 -2.31 -8.60 30.96
C GLN A 435 -3.80 -8.22 30.84
N ARG A 436 -4.19 -7.10 31.43
CA ARG A 436 -5.59 -6.61 31.38
C ARG A 436 -5.99 -6.11 29.98
N TYR A 437 -5.00 -5.84 29.12
CA TYR A 437 -5.18 -5.30 27.76
C TYR A 437 -4.51 -6.18 26.69
N ARG A 438 -4.07 -7.37 27.03
CA ARG A 438 -3.70 -8.45 26.13
C ARG A 438 -4.88 -9.40 25.95
#